data_20cb0809d51793f7ac1666c96133e39c
#
_entry.id   20cb0809d51793f7ac1666c96133e39c
#
_cell.length_a   1.000
_cell.length_b   1.000
_cell.length_c   1.000
_cell.angle_alpha   90.00
_cell.angle_beta   90.00
_cell.angle_gamma   90.00
#
_symmetry.space_group_name_H-M   'P 1'
#
loop_
_entity.id
_entity.type
_entity.pdbx_description
1 polymer ?
#
loop_
_entity_poly.entity_id
_entity_poly.type
_entity_poly.pdbx_seq_one_letter_code
_entity_poly.pdbx_strand_id
1 'polypeptide(L)'
;MSTHDQHGSGRTAPRRFRARLLAAAGACALLLTSGAVAPAATAADGDGDGDKTLTVAVAQSVDSLSPFLAVRLLSTSIHKLTYEYLTNYDAKDNHVIPGLATEWKASSDKLTWTYTIRSDSKWSDGQQATAEDAAWTFNKMMTDQGAATANGSFVGNFEKVTAPSPTQLVIRLKKPQATMTALDVPIVPKHVWEKVGDFSKFNNDKDFPVVGNGPFILTDYKPDSYVRLEANKDFWRGAPKFDNLVFRYYKDQDAAVAALRKGEVSFVAGSPSLTPAQADSLKGEENIRVNDAPGRRFYALATNPGARAKDGTKFGDGDPSLLDQRVRNALFMAVDRKAIVDKVFQGHAVEGAGYIPPRFSQYFYEPTADQELAYDPAGAAKLLDEAGYKTNADGKRVGKDGKPLNYRVLCHATDPNDKAVGKYLQEWWGELGISITLDCLDNVTDPWLAGKYDLAFDGWSVNPDPDFVLSIHTCAALPATPKDTGATDNFICDKKYDDLYAGQLGEYDAGKRADLVKQMQSRLYDTGYMNVMAYPNAVEAYRTDQIESITTMPSDAGNIYGQDGYWSWWSAVPADSGDSSGGSSSTGTVIGIVAGVVVLAGLGVLFAVRRRATADDRE
;
A
#
# COMPACT_ATOMS: atom_id res chain seq x y z
N MET A 1 9.05 67.72 -4.83
CA MET A 1 7.83 68.54 -4.73
C MET A 1 6.91 67.66 -3.90
N SER A 2 6.91 67.95 -2.62
CA SER A 2 5.91 68.75 -1.88
C SER A 2 4.58 68.00 -1.77
N THR A 3 4.03 67.74 -0.68
CA THR A 3 4.17 68.06 0.75
C THR A 3 2.92 67.56 1.46
N HIS A 4 3.10 67.17 2.69
CA HIS A 4 2.28 67.48 3.88
C HIS A 4 0.92 66.78 4.02
N ASP A 5 0.47 66.43 5.15
CA ASP A 5 0.81 66.43 6.59
C ASP A 5 -0.46 65.93 7.29
N GLN A 6 -0.36 65.17 8.26
CA GLN A 6 -0.28 65.22 9.73
C GLN A 6 -1.60 65.15 10.49
N HIS A 7 -1.52 64.39 11.58
CA HIS A 7 -2.20 64.48 12.87
C HIS A 7 -3.64 63.92 12.96
N GLY A 8 -4.01 63.28 14.02
CA GLY A 8 -3.45 63.11 15.35
C GLY A 8 -4.33 62.22 16.25
N SER A 9 -3.67 61.63 17.11
CA SER A 9 -3.89 61.19 18.48
C SER A 9 -5.26 61.25 19.13
N GLY A 10 -5.59 60.23 19.94
CA GLY A 10 -6.58 60.32 20.99
C GLY A 10 -6.79 58.99 21.75
N ARG A 11 -5.97 58.79 22.77
CA ARG A 11 -6.21 57.76 23.84
C ARG A 11 -7.45 58.11 24.65
N THR A 12 -8.21 57.10 25.10
CA THR A 12 -8.57 56.88 26.54
C THR A 12 -9.40 55.62 26.74
N ALA A 13 -8.98 54.79 27.65
CA ALA A 13 -9.78 53.78 28.41
C ALA A 13 -10.16 54.41 29.76
N PRO A 14 -10.73 53.68 30.73
CA PRO A 14 -11.84 52.75 30.78
C PRO A 14 -12.92 53.16 31.83
N ARG A 15 -14.10 52.55 31.89
CA ARG A 15 -14.86 52.53 33.15
C ARG A 15 -15.75 51.31 33.31
N ARG A 16 -15.50 50.60 34.41
CA ARG A 16 -16.32 49.54 35.03
C ARG A 16 -17.60 50.16 35.59
N PHE A 17 -18.72 49.42 35.56
CA PHE A 17 -19.75 49.50 36.60
C PHE A 17 -20.38 48.14 36.84
N ARG A 18 -20.56 47.88 38.16
CA ARG A 18 -21.01 46.63 38.79
C ARG A 18 -22.53 46.62 38.97
N ALA A 19 -23.08 45.42 38.90
CA ALA A 19 -24.09 44.81 39.75
C ALA A 19 -25.43 45.49 39.99
N ARG A 20 -26.52 44.67 39.85
CA ARG A 20 -27.44 44.33 40.96
C ARG A 20 -28.41 43.20 40.56
N LEU A 21 -28.48 42.22 41.44
CA LEU A 21 -29.53 41.20 41.56
C LEU A 21 -30.90 41.84 41.84
N LEU A 22 -31.97 41.19 41.38
CA LEU A 22 -33.15 40.92 42.18
C LEU A 22 -34.01 39.81 41.55
N ALA A 23 -34.40 38.87 42.39
CA ALA A 23 -35.25 37.73 42.13
C ALA A 23 -36.75 38.15 42.19
N ALA A 24 -37.57 37.48 41.39
CA ALA A 24 -38.97 37.24 41.74
C ALA A 24 -39.49 35.99 41.01
N ALA A 25 -40.04 35.11 41.78
CA ALA A 25 -40.70 33.87 41.39
C ALA A 25 -42.13 34.13 40.82
N GLY A 26 -42.58 33.22 39.98
CA GLY A 26 -43.99 33.00 39.78
C GLY A 26 -44.49 32.48 38.46
N ALA A 27 -45.02 31.28 38.50
CA ALA A 27 -46.13 30.75 37.71
C ALA A 27 -45.92 30.06 36.39
N CYS A 28 -46.29 28.80 36.35
CA CYS A 28 -46.53 27.87 35.27
C CYS A 28 -47.25 28.43 34.06
N ALA A 29 -46.73 28.16 32.87
CA ALA A 29 -47.53 27.98 31.67
C ALA A 29 -46.85 26.96 30.74
N LEU A 30 -47.52 25.84 30.53
CA LEU A 30 -47.21 24.87 29.50
C LEU A 30 -47.27 25.55 28.13
N LEU A 31 -46.14 25.59 27.43
CA LEU A 31 -46.12 25.78 26.00
C LEU A 31 -45.25 24.68 25.39
N LEU A 32 -45.90 23.78 24.68
CA LEU A 32 -45.33 22.79 23.79
C LEU A 32 -44.52 23.51 22.70
N THR A 33 -43.19 23.47 22.79
CA THR A 33 -42.32 23.78 21.69
C THR A 33 -41.93 22.47 21.04
N SER A 34 -42.49 22.22 19.85
CA SER A 34 -42.07 21.21 18.91
C SER A 34 -40.60 21.44 18.50
N GLY A 35 -39.71 20.78 19.21
CA GLY A 35 -38.33 20.61 18.76
C GLY A 35 -38.34 19.70 17.53
N ALA A 36 -37.91 20.23 16.40
CA ALA A 36 -37.64 19.40 15.23
C ALA A 36 -36.46 18.46 15.55
N VAL A 37 -36.79 17.23 15.90
CA VAL A 37 -35.85 16.11 15.90
C VAL A 37 -35.58 15.82 14.43
N ALA A 38 -34.35 16.06 13.99
CA ALA A 38 -33.90 15.54 12.71
C ALA A 38 -34.15 14.02 12.72
N PRO A 39 -34.75 13.46 11.67
CA PRO A 39 -34.97 12.03 11.65
C PRO A 39 -33.59 11.35 11.65
N ALA A 40 -33.24 10.63 12.71
CA ALA A 40 -32.31 9.56 12.62
C ALA A 40 -32.86 8.66 11.52
N ALA A 41 -32.02 8.40 10.51
CA ALA A 41 -32.34 7.42 9.50
C ALA A 41 -32.56 6.09 10.26
N THR A 42 -33.80 5.76 10.49
CA THR A 42 -34.20 4.43 10.93
C THR A 42 -33.82 3.51 9.79
N ALA A 43 -32.90 2.56 10.09
CA ALA A 43 -32.81 1.37 9.29
C ALA A 43 -34.23 0.81 9.18
N ALA A 44 -34.73 0.65 7.97
CA ALA A 44 -36.00 0.01 7.74
C ALA A 44 -35.82 -1.45 8.18
N ASP A 45 -36.48 -1.84 9.27
CA ASP A 45 -36.76 -3.23 9.57
C ASP A 45 -37.72 -3.74 8.48
N GLY A 46 -37.14 -4.35 7.44
CA GLY A 46 -37.86 -5.11 6.43
C GLY A 46 -37.70 -6.58 6.76
N ASP A 47 -38.76 -7.15 7.29
CA ASP A 47 -38.91 -8.59 7.45
C ASP A 47 -38.89 -9.28 6.07
N GLY A 48 -37.88 -10.14 5.83
CA GLY A 48 -37.67 -10.90 4.59
C GLY A 48 -36.28 -10.71 4.05
N ASP A 49 -35.50 -11.73 3.91
CA ASP A 49 -34.16 -11.91 3.30
C ASP A 49 -33.49 -10.58 2.84
N GLY A 50 -33.19 -9.74 3.84
CA GLY A 50 -32.74 -8.37 3.61
C GLY A 50 -31.34 -8.36 3.00
N ASP A 51 -31.09 -7.43 2.07
CA ASP A 51 -29.81 -7.24 1.39
C ASP A 51 -28.63 -7.27 2.38
N LYS A 52 -27.77 -8.28 2.23
CA LYS A 52 -26.58 -8.48 3.06
C LYS A 52 -25.52 -7.43 2.71
N THR A 53 -25.27 -6.51 3.62
CA THR A 53 -24.33 -5.40 3.41
C THR A 53 -23.06 -5.57 4.23
N LEU A 54 -21.89 -5.57 3.55
CA LEU A 54 -20.57 -5.52 4.18
C LEU A 54 -20.10 -4.07 4.23
N THR A 55 -19.94 -3.53 5.42
CA THR A 55 -19.48 -2.13 5.61
C THR A 55 -18.04 -2.09 6.11
N VAL A 56 -17.18 -1.46 5.33
CA VAL A 56 -15.73 -1.32 5.58
C VAL A 56 -15.43 0.11 5.98
N ALA A 57 -14.95 0.33 7.20
CA ALA A 57 -14.43 1.64 7.61
C ALA A 57 -13.05 1.88 6.99
N VAL A 58 -12.87 3.02 6.35
CA VAL A 58 -11.61 3.45 5.73
C VAL A 58 -11.25 4.86 6.20
N ALA A 59 -9.95 5.13 6.40
CA ALA A 59 -9.46 6.46 6.79
C ALA A 59 -8.88 7.25 5.60
N GLN A 60 -8.76 6.61 4.43
CA GLN A 60 -8.29 7.25 3.21
C GLN A 60 -9.47 7.72 2.34
N SER A 61 -9.42 8.96 1.86
CA SER A 61 -10.40 9.48 0.89
C SER A 61 -10.04 9.02 -0.54
N VAL A 62 -11.06 8.94 -1.39
CA VAL A 62 -10.92 8.72 -2.84
C VAL A 62 -10.24 9.93 -3.48
N ASP A 63 -9.19 9.69 -4.26
CA ASP A 63 -8.55 10.72 -5.09
C ASP A 63 -9.24 10.86 -6.45
N SER A 64 -9.61 9.74 -7.07
CA SER A 64 -10.41 9.68 -8.29
C SER A 64 -11.07 8.31 -8.41
N LEU A 65 -12.22 8.21 -9.09
CA LEU A 65 -12.84 6.96 -9.52
C LEU A 65 -12.53 6.62 -10.97
N SER A 66 -11.70 7.45 -11.62
CA SER A 66 -11.18 7.17 -12.97
C SER A 66 -9.96 6.26 -12.90
N PRO A 67 -9.97 5.09 -13.57
CA PRO A 67 -8.79 4.20 -13.66
C PRO A 67 -7.56 4.84 -14.28
N PHE A 68 -7.72 5.96 -14.98
CA PHE A 68 -6.63 6.70 -15.62
C PHE A 68 -5.97 7.74 -14.70
N LEU A 69 -6.62 8.12 -13.58
CA LEU A 69 -6.14 9.18 -12.69
C LEU A 69 -5.81 8.71 -11.27
N ALA A 70 -6.49 7.67 -10.79
CA ALA A 70 -6.41 7.23 -9.41
C ALA A 70 -5.09 6.52 -9.08
N VAL A 71 -4.48 6.93 -7.97
CA VAL A 71 -3.21 6.34 -7.47
C VAL A 71 -3.31 5.89 -6.01
N ARG A 72 -4.33 6.35 -5.25
CA ARG A 72 -4.49 5.96 -3.85
C ARG A 72 -5.03 4.55 -3.72
N LEU A 73 -4.62 3.85 -2.65
CA LEU A 73 -4.97 2.47 -2.38
C LEU A 73 -6.48 2.20 -2.35
N LEU A 74 -7.28 3.09 -1.76
CA LEU A 74 -8.74 2.93 -1.74
C LEU A 74 -9.31 2.95 -3.17
N SER A 75 -8.92 3.92 -3.97
CA SER A 75 -9.42 4.07 -5.35
C SER A 75 -8.99 2.90 -6.23
N THR A 76 -7.73 2.48 -6.16
CA THR A 76 -7.22 1.31 -6.91
C THR A 76 -7.88 0.00 -6.43
N SER A 77 -8.19 -0.13 -5.13
CA SER A 77 -8.97 -1.26 -4.60
C SER A 77 -10.40 -1.29 -5.16
N ILE A 78 -11.05 -0.11 -5.30
CA ILE A 78 -12.37 0.01 -5.95
C ILE A 78 -12.29 -0.42 -7.42
N HIS A 79 -11.22 -0.04 -8.13
CA HIS A 79 -11.04 -0.48 -9.52
C HIS A 79 -10.88 -1.99 -9.65
N LYS A 80 -10.18 -2.65 -8.72
CA LYS A 80 -10.06 -4.13 -8.70
C LYS A 80 -11.40 -4.84 -8.46
N LEU A 81 -12.36 -4.14 -7.86
CA LEU A 81 -13.72 -4.64 -7.67
C LEU A 81 -14.64 -4.35 -8.87
N THR A 82 -14.39 -3.25 -9.58
CA THR A 82 -15.28 -2.77 -10.65
C THR A 82 -14.87 -3.26 -12.03
N TYR A 83 -13.57 -3.47 -12.27
CA TYR A 83 -13.02 -3.83 -13.57
C TYR A 83 -12.17 -5.10 -13.49
N GLU A 84 -12.17 -5.89 -14.56
CA GLU A 84 -11.20 -6.96 -14.76
C GLU A 84 -9.89 -6.42 -15.35
N TYR A 85 -8.83 -7.15 -15.04
CA TYR A 85 -7.48 -6.96 -15.55
C TYR A 85 -7.16 -8.08 -16.54
N LEU A 86 -6.12 -7.94 -17.39
CA LEU A 86 -5.71 -9.03 -18.27
C LEU A 86 -5.41 -10.30 -17.47
N THR A 87 -4.67 -10.16 -16.39
CA THR A 87 -4.30 -11.23 -15.47
C THR A 87 -4.64 -10.79 -14.06
N ASN A 88 -4.79 -11.77 -13.17
CA ASN A 88 -4.96 -11.55 -11.73
C ASN A 88 -3.87 -12.30 -10.96
N TYR A 89 -3.83 -12.12 -9.65
CA TYR A 89 -2.97 -12.89 -8.76
C TYR A 89 -3.80 -13.87 -7.94
N ASP A 90 -3.29 -15.09 -7.74
CA ASP A 90 -3.94 -16.10 -6.90
C ASP A 90 -3.89 -15.67 -5.43
N ALA A 91 -5.00 -15.92 -4.71
CA ALA A 91 -5.09 -15.57 -3.30
C ALA A 91 -4.11 -16.37 -2.42
N LYS A 92 -3.70 -17.57 -2.86
CA LYS A 92 -2.89 -18.45 -2.03
C LYS A 92 -1.44 -17.98 -1.90
N ASP A 93 -0.82 -17.58 -3.00
CA ASP A 93 0.64 -17.35 -3.06
C ASP A 93 1.05 -16.20 -3.98
N ASN A 94 0.10 -15.44 -4.49
CA ASN A 94 0.29 -14.31 -5.41
C ASN A 94 0.87 -14.70 -6.79
N HIS A 95 0.82 -15.98 -7.22
CA HIS A 95 1.21 -16.27 -8.59
C HIS A 95 0.18 -15.73 -9.60
N VAL A 96 0.62 -15.49 -10.83
CA VAL A 96 -0.24 -14.92 -11.88
C VAL A 96 -1.23 -15.97 -12.37
N ILE A 97 -2.50 -15.60 -12.42
CA ILE A 97 -3.62 -16.44 -12.90
C ILE A 97 -4.43 -15.70 -13.98
N PRO A 98 -5.28 -16.42 -14.74
CA PRO A 98 -6.21 -15.80 -15.68
C PRO A 98 -7.14 -14.77 -15.04
N GLY A 99 -7.27 -13.62 -15.72
CA GLY A 99 -8.30 -12.61 -15.52
C GLY A 99 -9.18 -12.51 -16.77
N LEU A 100 -9.20 -11.35 -17.43
CA LEU A 100 -9.85 -11.18 -18.72
C LEU A 100 -9.17 -12.00 -19.83
N ALA A 101 -7.84 -12.17 -19.75
CA ALA A 101 -7.10 -13.11 -20.59
C ALA A 101 -7.08 -14.50 -19.95
N THR A 102 -7.42 -15.54 -20.72
CA THR A 102 -7.37 -16.95 -20.30
C THR A 102 -6.02 -17.60 -20.54
N GLU A 103 -5.30 -17.11 -21.55
CA GLU A 103 -3.99 -17.60 -21.97
C GLU A 103 -3.15 -16.45 -22.54
N TRP A 104 -1.83 -16.60 -22.47
CA TRP A 104 -0.89 -15.65 -23.08
C TRP A 104 0.38 -16.35 -23.56
N LYS A 105 0.97 -15.78 -24.61
CA LYS A 105 2.17 -16.34 -25.23
C LYS A 105 3.08 -15.23 -25.77
N ALA A 106 4.36 -15.30 -25.42
CA ALA A 106 5.40 -14.50 -26.05
C ALA A 106 5.92 -15.17 -27.34
N SER A 107 6.24 -14.37 -28.36
CA SER A 107 6.98 -14.82 -29.54
C SER A 107 8.41 -15.26 -29.18
N SER A 108 9.09 -15.97 -30.08
CA SER A 108 10.47 -16.45 -29.86
C SER A 108 11.47 -15.30 -29.62
N ASP A 109 11.28 -14.16 -30.29
CA ASP A 109 12.08 -12.94 -30.09
C ASP A 109 11.69 -12.14 -28.84
N LYS A 110 10.64 -12.58 -28.10
CA LYS A 110 10.12 -11.93 -26.90
C LYS A 110 9.57 -10.51 -27.12
N LEU A 111 9.35 -10.09 -28.35
CA LEU A 111 8.85 -8.75 -28.68
C LEU A 111 7.35 -8.70 -28.96
N THR A 112 6.69 -9.83 -29.13
CA THR A 112 5.25 -9.87 -29.39
C THR A 112 4.56 -10.76 -28.36
N TRP A 113 3.58 -10.21 -27.66
CA TRP A 113 2.72 -10.94 -26.76
C TRP A 113 1.32 -11.06 -27.32
N THR A 114 0.80 -12.27 -27.29
CA THR A 114 -0.57 -12.57 -27.72
C THR A 114 -1.35 -13.09 -26.52
N TYR A 115 -2.49 -12.48 -26.24
CA TYR A 115 -3.43 -12.88 -25.18
C TYR A 115 -4.70 -13.39 -25.81
N THR A 116 -5.23 -14.49 -25.27
CA THR A 116 -6.56 -14.99 -25.60
C THR A 116 -7.56 -14.41 -24.60
N ILE A 117 -8.49 -13.59 -25.07
CA ILE A 117 -9.51 -12.94 -24.23
C ILE A 117 -10.72 -13.86 -24.10
N ARG A 118 -11.28 -13.96 -22.89
CA ARG A 118 -12.43 -14.79 -22.58
C ARG A 118 -13.70 -14.29 -23.26
N SER A 119 -14.61 -15.21 -23.55
CA SER A 119 -15.90 -14.90 -24.19
C SER A 119 -17.09 -14.99 -23.23
N ASP A 120 -16.85 -15.22 -21.95
CA ASP A 120 -17.88 -15.34 -20.90
C ASP A 120 -17.90 -14.13 -19.93
N SER A 121 -17.11 -13.09 -20.17
CA SER A 121 -17.14 -11.85 -19.40
C SER A 121 -17.97 -10.80 -20.14
N LYS A 122 -18.95 -10.20 -19.44
CA LYS A 122 -19.79 -9.12 -19.94
C LYS A 122 -19.64 -7.89 -19.07
N TRP A 123 -19.77 -6.74 -19.68
CA TRP A 123 -19.98 -5.47 -18.98
C TRP A 123 -21.37 -5.48 -18.31
N SER A 124 -21.53 -4.70 -17.24
CA SER A 124 -22.79 -4.61 -16.48
C SER A 124 -23.98 -4.06 -17.27
N ASP A 125 -23.73 -3.46 -18.44
CA ASP A 125 -24.76 -3.05 -19.39
C ASP A 125 -25.13 -4.15 -20.40
N GLY A 126 -24.58 -5.36 -20.25
CA GLY A 126 -24.86 -6.55 -21.05
C GLY A 126 -23.99 -6.70 -22.30
N GLN A 127 -23.15 -5.72 -22.66
CA GLN A 127 -22.25 -5.84 -23.80
C GLN A 127 -21.09 -6.80 -23.47
N GLN A 128 -20.57 -7.47 -24.52
CA GLN A 128 -19.45 -8.40 -24.38
C GLN A 128 -18.14 -7.64 -24.14
N ALA A 129 -17.40 -8.02 -23.11
CA ALA A 129 -16.01 -7.56 -22.95
C ALA A 129 -15.09 -8.28 -23.95
N THR A 130 -14.28 -7.53 -24.68
CA THR A 130 -13.50 -8.04 -25.82
C THR A 130 -12.05 -7.57 -25.81
N ALA A 131 -11.25 -8.14 -26.69
CA ALA A 131 -9.88 -7.69 -26.94
C ALA A 131 -9.80 -6.23 -27.43
N GLU A 132 -10.88 -5.72 -28.05
CA GLU A 132 -10.94 -4.33 -28.51
C GLU A 132 -10.96 -3.34 -27.33
N ASP A 133 -11.63 -3.68 -26.22
CA ASP A 133 -11.64 -2.87 -25.00
C ASP A 133 -10.24 -2.76 -24.42
N ALA A 134 -9.52 -3.89 -24.32
CA ALA A 134 -8.14 -3.92 -23.86
C ALA A 134 -7.19 -3.14 -24.80
N ALA A 135 -7.32 -3.36 -26.11
CA ALA A 135 -6.50 -2.64 -27.08
C ALA A 135 -6.77 -1.13 -27.05
N TRP A 136 -8.02 -0.74 -26.91
CA TRP A 136 -8.41 0.67 -26.79
C TRP A 136 -7.84 1.30 -25.50
N THR A 137 -7.94 0.61 -24.36
CA THR A 137 -7.42 1.07 -23.08
C THR A 137 -5.93 1.37 -23.17
N PHE A 138 -5.13 0.42 -23.66
CA PHE A 138 -3.67 0.60 -23.78
C PHE A 138 -3.30 1.67 -24.83
N ASN A 139 -3.94 1.67 -26.01
CA ASN A 139 -3.67 2.68 -27.02
C ASN A 139 -4.03 4.09 -26.54
N LYS A 140 -5.09 4.22 -25.73
CA LYS A 140 -5.46 5.50 -25.15
C LYS A 140 -4.37 6.00 -24.20
N MET A 141 -3.84 5.16 -23.34
CA MET A 141 -2.69 5.50 -22.48
C MET A 141 -1.41 5.82 -23.26
N MET A 142 -1.19 5.15 -24.41
CA MET A 142 -0.01 5.42 -25.26
C MET A 142 -0.11 6.78 -25.99
N THR A 143 -1.31 7.31 -26.23
CA THR A 143 -1.52 8.47 -27.11
C THR A 143 -2.09 9.70 -26.41
N ASP A 144 -2.57 9.58 -25.17
CA ASP A 144 -3.20 10.65 -24.39
C ASP A 144 -2.53 10.76 -23.02
N GLN A 145 -1.87 11.87 -22.77
CA GLN A 145 -1.13 12.10 -21.55
C GLN A 145 -2.03 12.12 -20.28
N GLY A 146 -3.27 12.61 -20.41
CA GLY A 146 -4.24 12.57 -19.31
C GLY A 146 -4.63 11.12 -18.96
N ALA A 147 -4.83 10.27 -19.97
CA ALA A 147 -5.08 8.84 -19.75
C ALA A 147 -3.84 8.07 -19.27
N ALA A 148 -2.65 8.59 -19.45
CA ALA A 148 -1.41 7.99 -18.97
C ALA A 148 -1.05 8.33 -17.51
N THR A 149 -1.81 9.22 -16.85
CA THR A 149 -1.45 9.80 -15.55
C THR A 149 -1.17 8.75 -14.48
N ALA A 150 -2.06 7.79 -14.27
CA ALA A 150 -1.89 6.76 -13.24
C ALA A 150 -1.00 5.59 -13.69
N ASN A 151 -1.21 5.09 -14.91
CA ASN A 151 -0.71 3.79 -15.35
C ASN A 151 0.16 3.86 -16.62
N GLY A 152 0.55 5.06 -17.08
CA GLY A 152 1.31 5.24 -18.33
C GLY A 152 2.66 4.53 -18.37
N SER A 153 3.29 4.29 -17.23
CA SER A 153 4.54 3.52 -17.12
C SER A 153 4.43 2.11 -17.67
N PHE A 154 3.27 1.44 -17.50
CA PHE A 154 3.03 0.08 -18.01
C PHE A 154 3.08 -0.01 -19.54
N VAL A 155 2.69 1.06 -20.23
CA VAL A 155 2.67 1.09 -21.70
C VAL A 155 3.91 1.74 -22.34
N GLY A 156 4.84 2.23 -21.55
CA GLY A 156 6.03 2.96 -22.03
C GLY A 156 6.92 2.16 -23.00
N ASN A 157 6.96 0.84 -22.85
CA ASN A 157 7.69 -0.08 -23.71
C ASN A 157 6.84 -0.63 -24.88
N PHE A 158 5.54 -0.26 -24.99
CA PHE A 158 4.71 -0.74 -26.09
C PHE A 158 5.04 0.02 -27.38
N GLU A 159 5.15 -0.72 -28.47
CA GLU A 159 5.29 -0.20 -29.83
C GLU A 159 3.92 -0.12 -30.52
N LYS A 160 3.12 -1.18 -30.37
CA LYS A 160 1.80 -1.31 -31.02
C LYS A 160 0.91 -2.26 -30.24
N VAL A 161 -0.38 -1.90 -30.13
CA VAL A 161 -1.42 -2.76 -29.56
C VAL A 161 -2.56 -2.91 -30.55
N THR A 162 -3.01 -4.14 -30.82
CA THR A 162 -4.08 -4.45 -31.77
C THR A 162 -4.98 -5.56 -31.24
N ALA A 163 -6.24 -5.55 -31.68
CA ALA A 163 -7.21 -6.62 -31.48
C ALA A 163 -7.63 -7.19 -32.85
N PRO A 164 -6.92 -8.21 -33.38
CA PRO A 164 -7.26 -8.82 -34.67
C PRO A 164 -8.62 -9.52 -34.69
N SER A 165 -9.14 -9.92 -33.53
CA SER A 165 -10.47 -10.49 -33.32
C SER A 165 -11.00 -10.12 -31.94
N PRO A 166 -12.29 -10.33 -31.65
CA PRO A 166 -12.84 -10.06 -30.31
C PRO A 166 -12.17 -10.82 -29.17
N THR A 167 -11.51 -11.95 -29.47
CA THR A 167 -10.87 -12.83 -28.49
C THR A 167 -9.33 -12.80 -28.56
N GLN A 168 -8.72 -11.97 -29.39
CA GLN A 168 -7.27 -11.92 -29.52
C GLN A 168 -6.73 -10.50 -29.34
N LEU A 169 -5.90 -10.30 -28.33
CA LEU A 169 -5.13 -9.08 -28.12
C LEU A 169 -3.65 -9.35 -28.46
N VAL A 170 -3.04 -8.47 -29.24
CA VAL A 170 -1.63 -8.54 -29.61
C VAL A 170 -0.92 -7.26 -29.21
N ILE A 171 0.12 -7.38 -28.39
CA ILE A 171 0.99 -6.27 -27.93
C ILE A 171 2.39 -6.50 -28.49
N ARG A 172 2.90 -5.55 -29.25
CA ARG A 172 4.27 -5.51 -29.71
C ARG A 172 5.09 -4.55 -28.83
N LEU A 173 6.27 -4.99 -28.40
CA LEU A 173 7.19 -4.28 -27.53
C LEU A 173 8.37 -3.72 -28.29
N LYS A 174 8.95 -2.62 -27.80
CA LYS A 174 10.22 -2.05 -28.27
C LYS A 174 11.43 -2.88 -27.82
N LYS A 175 11.33 -3.49 -26.61
CA LYS A 175 12.35 -4.35 -26.00
C LYS A 175 11.69 -5.53 -25.28
N PRO A 176 12.34 -6.69 -25.11
CA PRO A 176 11.81 -7.78 -24.30
C PRO A 176 11.47 -7.31 -22.89
N GLN A 177 10.34 -7.81 -22.35
CA GLN A 177 9.85 -7.47 -21.02
C GLN A 177 9.10 -8.67 -20.41
N ALA A 178 9.63 -9.23 -19.33
CA ALA A 178 9.05 -10.39 -18.66
C ALA A 178 7.80 -10.04 -17.82
N THR A 179 7.66 -8.77 -17.41
CA THR A 179 6.53 -8.30 -16.55
C THR A 179 5.21 -8.13 -17.31
N MET A 180 5.13 -8.60 -18.54
CA MET A 180 3.90 -8.51 -19.35
C MET A 180 2.73 -9.32 -18.78
N THR A 181 2.98 -10.26 -17.88
CA THR A 181 1.94 -10.98 -17.15
C THR A 181 1.50 -10.29 -15.85
N ALA A 182 2.10 -9.16 -15.53
CA ALA A 182 1.85 -8.38 -14.31
C ALA A 182 1.41 -6.94 -14.63
N LEU A 183 0.67 -6.76 -15.73
CA LEU A 183 0.13 -5.45 -16.13
C LEU A 183 -1.04 -5.08 -15.20
N ASP A 184 -0.76 -4.28 -14.18
CA ASP A 184 -1.76 -3.82 -13.20
C ASP A 184 -2.59 -2.64 -13.76
N VAL A 185 -3.25 -2.87 -14.89
CA VAL A 185 -4.06 -1.90 -15.61
C VAL A 185 -5.49 -2.41 -15.71
N PRO A 186 -6.49 -1.71 -15.12
CA PRO A 186 -7.90 -2.07 -15.28
C PRO A 186 -8.32 -1.86 -16.74
N ILE A 187 -8.97 -2.85 -17.32
CA ILE A 187 -9.53 -2.74 -18.68
C ILE A 187 -10.89 -2.07 -18.58
N VAL A 188 -11.10 -1.04 -19.40
CA VAL A 188 -12.34 -0.25 -19.37
C VAL A 188 -13.18 -0.48 -20.63
N PRO A 189 -14.53 -0.33 -20.57
CA PRO A 189 -15.42 -0.50 -21.72
C PRO A 189 -15.23 0.62 -22.73
N LYS A 190 -14.69 0.31 -23.90
CA LYS A 190 -14.44 1.27 -24.97
C LYS A 190 -15.67 2.12 -25.29
N HIS A 191 -16.84 1.49 -25.47
CA HIS A 191 -18.07 2.16 -25.88
C HIS A 191 -18.60 3.22 -24.90
N VAL A 192 -18.12 3.18 -23.65
CA VAL A 192 -18.37 4.20 -22.62
C VAL A 192 -17.28 5.26 -22.65
N TRP A 193 -16.03 4.82 -22.53
CA TRP A 193 -14.89 5.71 -22.32
C TRP A 193 -14.41 6.47 -23.56
N GLU A 194 -14.72 6.00 -24.78
CA GLU A 194 -14.42 6.76 -26.01
C GLU A 194 -15.16 8.10 -26.10
N LYS A 195 -16.20 8.30 -25.29
CA LYS A 195 -16.97 9.54 -25.21
C LYS A 195 -16.34 10.60 -24.28
N VAL A 196 -15.31 10.23 -23.51
CA VAL A 196 -14.61 11.14 -22.60
C VAL A 196 -13.74 12.09 -23.41
N GLY A 197 -14.00 13.39 -23.28
CA GLY A 197 -13.29 14.41 -24.04
C GLY A 197 -11.94 14.83 -23.43
N ASP A 198 -11.83 14.86 -22.10
CA ASP A 198 -10.62 15.29 -21.38
C ASP A 198 -10.34 14.31 -20.23
N PHE A 199 -9.41 13.38 -20.44
CA PHE A 199 -9.05 12.36 -19.46
C PHE A 199 -8.36 12.93 -18.22
N SER A 200 -7.68 14.07 -18.33
CA SER A 200 -7.00 14.70 -17.21
C SER A 200 -7.94 15.28 -16.15
N LYS A 201 -9.24 15.38 -16.46
CA LYS A 201 -10.28 15.98 -15.59
C LYS A 201 -11.47 15.08 -15.31
N PHE A 202 -11.53 13.91 -15.95
CA PHE A 202 -12.67 13.01 -15.83
C PHE A 202 -12.52 12.07 -14.64
N ASN A 203 -13.11 12.41 -13.50
CA ASN A 203 -13.05 11.63 -12.27
C ASN A 203 -13.98 10.42 -12.20
N ASN A 204 -14.88 10.24 -13.15
CA ASN A 204 -15.86 9.14 -13.18
C ASN A 204 -16.76 9.09 -11.93
N ASP A 205 -17.13 10.25 -11.40
CA ASP A 205 -17.75 10.44 -10.09
C ASP A 205 -19.21 10.96 -10.16
N LYS A 206 -19.87 10.87 -11.31
CA LYS A 206 -21.19 11.47 -11.55
C LYS A 206 -22.23 10.53 -12.12
N ASP A 207 -21.85 9.68 -13.05
CA ASP A 207 -22.80 8.84 -13.78
C ASP A 207 -22.78 7.42 -13.21
N PHE A 208 -23.75 7.12 -12.36
CA PHE A 208 -23.91 5.81 -11.73
C PHE A 208 -25.15 5.08 -12.26
N PRO A 209 -25.14 3.73 -12.32
CA PRO A 209 -24.02 2.84 -12.01
C PRO A 209 -22.90 2.91 -13.04
N VAL A 210 -21.66 2.76 -12.59
CA VAL A 210 -20.50 2.68 -13.47
C VAL A 210 -20.52 1.35 -14.21
N VAL A 211 -20.33 1.38 -15.53
CA VAL A 211 -20.23 0.18 -16.35
C VAL A 211 -18.89 -0.52 -16.09
N GLY A 212 -18.96 -1.68 -15.46
CA GLY A 212 -17.81 -2.50 -15.09
C GLY A 212 -18.07 -3.99 -15.36
N ASN A 213 -17.04 -4.82 -15.23
CA ASN A 213 -17.11 -6.28 -15.40
C ASN A 213 -16.41 -7.05 -14.26
N GLY A 214 -16.11 -6.37 -13.16
CA GLY A 214 -15.61 -6.97 -11.93
C GLY A 214 -16.69 -7.61 -11.07
N PRO A 215 -16.34 -8.15 -9.89
CA PRO A 215 -17.30 -8.81 -8.99
C PRO A 215 -18.34 -7.86 -8.38
N PHE A 216 -18.08 -6.56 -8.37
CA PHE A 216 -19.00 -5.55 -7.87
C PHE A 216 -19.18 -4.41 -8.88
N ILE A 217 -20.34 -3.80 -8.87
CA ILE A 217 -20.71 -2.64 -9.69
C ILE A 217 -20.73 -1.41 -8.79
N LEU A 218 -20.02 -0.36 -9.15
CA LEU A 218 -20.00 0.90 -8.41
C LEU A 218 -21.32 1.66 -8.69
N THR A 219 -22.16 1.81 -7.67
CA THR A 219 -23.53 2.33 -7.80
C THR A 219 -23.76 3.69 -7.18
N ASP A 220 -22.91 4.12 -6.23
CA ASP A 220 -23.05 5.45 -5.63
C ASP A 220 -21.73 5.89 -4.96
N TYR A 221 -21.51 7.19 -4.95
CA TYR A 221 -20.35 7.81 -4.29
C TYR A 221 -20.71 9.18 -3.71
N LYS A 222 -20.37 9.38 -2.47
CA LYS A 222 -20.44 10.68 -1.81
C LYS A 222 -19.06 11.03 -1.24
N PRO A 223 -18.40 12.08 -1.75
CA PRO A 223 -17.08 12.50 -1.26
C PRO A 223 -17.05 12.62 0.26
N ASP A 224 -15.93 12.17 0.86
CA ASP A 224 -15.67 12.18 2.30
C ASP A 224 -16.79 11.54 3.17
N SER A 225 -17.58 10.64 2.57
CA SER A 225 -18.66 9.94 3.26
C SER A 225 -18.63 8.44 2.96
N TYR A 226 -18.92 8.05 1.73
CA TYR A 226 -18.93 6.62 1.35
C TYR A 226 -18.75 6.38 -0.14
N VAL A 227 -18.39 5.14 -0.46
CA VAL A 227 -18.49 4.52 -1.80
C VAL A 227 -19.35 3.26 -1.65
N ARG A 228 -20.38 3.12 -2.49
CA ARG A 228 -21.27 1.96 -2.52
C ARG A 228 -21.07 1.16 -3.78
N LEU A 229 -20.96 -0.16 -3.61
CA LEU A 229 -20.94 -1.12 -4.70
C LEU A 229 -22.00 -2.19 -4.43
N GLU A 230 -22.59 -2.70 -5.52
CA GLU A 230 -23.55 -3.82 -5.50
C GLU A 230 -22.92 -5.06 -6.15
N ALA A 231 -23.29 -6.24 -5.68
CA ALA A 231 -22.78 -7.50 -6.21
C ALA A 231 -23.13 -7.64 -7.70
N ASN A 232 -22.14 -7.89 -8.54
CA ASN A 232 -22.35 -8.29 -9.92
C ASN A 232 -22.80 -9.75 -9.96
N LYS A 233 -24.12 -9.96 -10.15
CA LYS A 233 -24.71 -11.31 -10.15
C LYS A 233 -24.25 -12.13 -11.38
N ASP A 234 -23.81 -11.46 -12.46
CA ASP A 234 -23.33 -12.08 -13.70
C ASP A 234 -21.79 -12.15 -13.78
N PHE A 235 -21.10 -11.96 -12.66
CA PHE A 235 -19.64 -12.04 -12.67
C PHE A 235 -19.17 -13.43 -13.07
N TRP A 236 -18.29 -13.53 -14.04
CA TRP A 236 -17.88 -14.78 -14.68
C TRP A 236 -17.29 -15.82 -13.70
N ARG A 237 -16.72 -15.41 -12.59
CA ARG A 237 -16.17 -16.31 -11.54
C ARG A 237 -17.24 -16.69 -10.49
N GLY A 238 -18.45 -16.20 -10.63
CA GLY A 238 -19.57 -16.36 -9.70
C GLY A 238 -19.83 -15.09 -8.88
N ALA A 239 -21.06 -14.88 -8.48
CA ALA A 239 -21.50 -13.72 -7.74
C ALA A 239 -20.88 -13.68 -6.32
N PRO A 240 -20.57 -12.47 -5.77
CA PRO A 240 -20.31 -12.29 -4.36
C PRO A 240 -21.48 -12.76 -3.49
N LYS A 241 -21.24 -13.09 -2.23
CA LYS A 241 -22.28 -13.53 -1.28
C LYS A 241 -22.89 -12.40 -0.46
N PHE A 242 -22.21 -11.27 -0.35
CA PHE A 242 -22.79 -10.01 0.11
C PHE A 242 -23.43 -9.30 -1.07
N ASP A 243 -24.63 -8.75 -0.89
CA ASP A 243 -25.34 -8.00 -1.93
C ASP A 243 -24.77 -6.60 -2.12
N ASN A 244 -24.31 -5.99 -1.03
CA ASN A 244 -23.71 -4.66 -1.03
C ASN A 244 -22.36 -4.66 -0.31
N LEU A 245 -21.43 -3.85 -0.86
CA LEU A 245 -20.16 -3.50 -0.24
C LEU A 245 -20.08 -1.98 -0.12
N VAL A 246 -19.89 -1.46 1.10
CA VAL A 246 -19.84 -0.03 1.37
C VAL A 246 -18.51 0.31 2.03
N PHE A 247 -17.69 1.12 1.37
CA PHE A 247 -16.53 1.76 2.01
C PHE A 247 -16.99 3.06 2.64
N ARG A 248 -16.96 3.12 3.97
CA ARG A 248 -17.40 4.28 4.75
C ARG A 248 -16.20 5.05 5.29
N TYR A 249 -16.11 6.32 4.95
CA TYR A 249 -14.99 7.16 5.36
C TYR A 249 -15.11 7.60 6.82
N TYR A 250 -14.00 7.47 7.55
CA TYR A 250 -13.82 7.98 8.91
C TYR A 250 -12.57 8.85 8.95
N LYS A 251 -12.71 10.10 9.33
CA LYS A 251 -11.57 11.01 9.47
C LYS A 251 -10.63 10.58 10.61
N ASP A 252 -11.16 9.89 11.59
CA ASP A 252 -10.50 9.47 12.82
C ASP A 252 -10.61 7.94 12.94
N GLN A 253 -9.47 7.27 13.11
CA GLN A 253 -9.42 5.81 13.22
C GLN A 253 -10.02 5.31 14.54
N ASP A 254 -9.94 6.09 15.64
CA ASP A 254 -10.61 5.72 16.90
C ASP A 254 -12.13 5.71 16.75
N ALA A 255 -12.68 6.63 15.94
CA ALA A 255 -14.09 6.62 15.59
C ALA A 255 -14.47 5.37 14.75
N ALA A 256 -13.61 4.92 13.83
CA ALA A 256 -13.82 3.69 13.08
C ALA A 256 -13.79 2.45 13.99
N VAL A 257 -12.86 2.39 14.95
CA VAL A 257 -12.78 1.33 15.96
C VAL A 257 -14.02 1.34 16.87
N ALA A 258 -14.50 2.52 17.28
CA ALA A 258 -15.72 2.63 18.07
C ALA A 258 -16.97 2.16 17.28
N ALA A 259 -17.04 2.46 15.98
CA ALA A 259 -18.10 1.99 15.10
C ALA A 259 -18.07 0.45 14.91
N LEU A 260 -16.87 -0.16 14.82
CA LEU A 260 -16.70 -1.61 14.79
C LEU A 260 -17.27 -2.26 16.08
N ARG A 261 -16.93 -1.72 17.24
CA ARG A 261 -17.45 -2.21 18.53
C ARG A 261 -18.97 -2.19 18.61
N LYS A 262 -19.60 -1.15 18.06
CA LYS A 262 -21.06 -1.01 18.04
C LYS A 262 -21.74 -1.84 16.94
N GLY A 263 -21.00 -2.46 16.04
CA GLY A 263 -21.56 -3.16 14.90
C GLY A 263 -22.07 -2.24 13.77
N GLU A 264 -21.72 -0.95 13.79
CA GLU A 264 -22.06 0.02 12.74
C GLU A 264 -21.23 -0.18 11.46
N VAL A 265 -20.08 -0.85 11.58
CA VAL A 265 -19.24 -1.33 10.47
C VAL A 265 -18.80 -2.76 10.74
N SER A 266 -18.62 -3.52 9.66
CA SER A 266 -18.23 -4.93 9.71
C SER A 266 -16.72 -5.12 9.79
N PHE A 267 -15.96 -4.13 9.30
CA PHE A 267 -14.51 -4.22 9.11
C PHE A 267 -13.86 -2.84 9.28
N VAL A 268 -12.67 -2.80 9.87
CA VAL A 268 -11.78 -1.61 9.88
C VAL A 268 -10.55 -1.93 9.05
N ALA A 269 -10.34 -1.16 7.98
CA ALA A 269 -9.24 -1.34 7.04
C ALA A 269 -7.87 -1.03 7.66
N GLY A 270 -6.88 -1.81 7.28
CA GLY A 270 -5.49 -1.67 7.73
C GLY A 270 -4.64 -0.66 6.93
N SER A 271 -5.24 0.43 6.46
CA SER A 271 -4.51 1.52 5.78
C SER A 271 -5.07 2.89 6.21
N PRO A 272 -4.41 3.56 7.17
CA PRO A 272 -3.28 3.08 7.98
C PRO A 272 -3.65 1.85 8.82
N SER A 273 -2.66 1.02 9.17
CA SER A 273 -2.85 -0.10 10.10
C SER A 273 -3.37 0.40 11.44
N LEU A 274 -4.15 -0.43 12.13
CA LEU A 274 -4.49 -0.19 13.53
C LEU A 274 -3.20 0.00 14.33
N THR A 275 -3.18 0.99 15.20
CA THR A 275 -2.06 1.14 16.14
C THR A 275 -2.01 -0.06 17.09
N PRO A 276 -0.85 -0.39 17.67
CA PRO A 276 -0.75 -1.46 18.67
C PRO A 276 -1.76 -1.31 19.81
N ALA A 277 -1.96 -0.09 20.31
CA ALA A 277 -2.95 0.19 21.37
C ALA A 277 -4.40 -0.09 20.92
N GLN A 278 -4.75 0.26 19.69
CA GLN A 278 -6.07 -0.04 19.12
C GLN A 278 -6.26 -1.54 18.93
N ALA A 279 -5.26 -2.23 18.38
CA ALA A 279 -5.27 -3.68 18.19
C ALA A 279 -5.41 -4.41 19.53
N ASP A 280 -4.60 -4.05 20.53
CA ASP A 280 -4.66 -4.65 21.87
C ASP A 280 -6.00 -4.38 22.57
N SER A 281 -6.59 -3.21 22.37
CA SER A 281 -7.90 -2.87 22.92
C SER A 281 -9.05 -3.70 22.32
N LEU A 282 -8.87 -4.29 21.16
CA LEU A 282 -9.82 -5.15 20.48
C LEU A 282 -9.59 -6.65 20.74
N LYS A 283 -8.39 -7.03 21.21
CA LYS A 283 -8.07 -8.42 21.54
C LYS A 283 -8.93 -8.91 22.70
N GLY A 284 -9.64 -10.01 22.47
CA GLY A 284 -10.51 -10.63 23.46
C GLY A 284 -11.92 -10.03 23.56
N GLU A 285 -12.27 -9.04 22.73
CA GLU A 285 -13.67 -8.61 22.61
C GLU A 285 -14.49 -9.69 21.89
N GLU A 286 -15.66 -9.97 22.41
CA GLU A 286 -16.60 -10.91 21.80
C GLU A 286 -16.98 -10.43 20.40
N ASN A 287 -17.01 -11.34 19.44
CA ASN A 287 -17.35 -11.07 18.04
C ASN A 287 -16.39 -10.16 17.27
N ILE A 288 -15.19 -9.87 17.80
CA ILE A 288 -14.17 -9.13 17.07
C ILE A 288 -12.92 -10.01 16.89
N ARG A 289 -12.43 -10.04 15.66
CA ARG A 289 -11.16 -10.66 15.31
C ARG A 289 -10.19 -9.62 14.79
N VAL A 290 -9.00 -9.58 15.36
CA VAL A 290 -7.86 -8.80 14.87
C VAL A 290 -7.05 -9.68 13.92
N ASN A 291 -6.83 -9.22 12.70
CA ASN A 291 -5.92 -9.80 11.72
C ASN A 291 -4.61 -8.99 11.75
N ASP A 292 -3.55 -9.59 12.27
CA ASP A 292 -2.21 -9.01 12.35
C ASP A 292 -1.30 -9.79 11.39
N ALA A 293 -1.14 -9.29 10.19
CA ALA A 293 -0.54 -10.03 9.08
C ALA A 293 0.71 -9.32 8.54
N PRO A 294 1.71 -10.05 8.01
CA PRO A 294 2.84 -9.47 7.33
C PRO A 294 2.40 -8.47 6.25
N GLY A 295 2.82 -7.22 6.41
CA GLY A 295 2.49 -6.14 5.50
C GLY A 295 3.21 -6.24 4.16
N ARG A 296 2.77 -5.42 3.21
CA ARG A 296 3.39 -5.29 1.88
C ARG A 296 4.34 -4.09 1.78
N ARG A 297 4.50 -3.32 2.86
CA ARG A 297 5.31 -2.11 2.89
C ARG A 297 6.63 -2.36 3.59
N PHE A 298 7.70 -1.79 3.09
CA PHE A 298 8.94 -1.61 3.84
C PHE A 298 8.98 -0.21 4.46
N TYR A 299 9.71 -0.07 5.55
CA TYR A 299 9.97 1.18 6.26
C TYR A 299 11.49 1.39 6.31
N ALA A 300 11.97 2.47 5.71
CA ALA A 300 13.38 2.67 5.43
C ALA A 300 13.86 4.10 5.66
N LEU A 301 15.18 4.28 5.67
CA LEU A 301 15.86 5.55 5.43
C LEU A 301 16.51 5.51 4.06
N ALA A 302 16.06 6.38 3.16
CA ALA A 302 16.70 6.66 1.89
C ALA A 302 17.83 7.67 2.09
N THR A 303 19.01 7.38 1.52
CA THR A 303 20.19 8.25 1.61
C THR A 303 20.33 9.04 0.32
N ASN A 304 20.45 10.37 0.42
CA ASN A 304 20.76 11.24 -0.71
C ASN A 304 22.28 11.30 -0.96
N PRO A 305 22.81 10.62 -1.99
CA PRO A 305 24.23 10.68 -2.32
C PRO A 305 24.64 11.92 -3.10
N GLY A 306 23.82 12.95 -3.09
CA GLY A 306 23.95 14.13 -3.92
C GLY A 306 23.08 14.06 -5.17
N ALA A 307 22.02 14.87 -5.18
CA ALA A 307 21.05 14.88 -6.27
C ALA A 307 21.68 15.29 -7.61
N ARG A 308 21.32 14.56 -8.67
CA ARG A 308 21.74 14.82 -10.05
C ARG A 308 20.63 14.52 -11.04
N ALA A 309 20.65 15.20 -12.16
CA ALA A 309 19.81 14.90 -13.32
C ALA A 309 20.51 13.90 -14.28
N LYS A 310 19.77 13.37 -15.26
CA LYS A 310 20.30 12.45 -16.29
C LYS A 310 21.46 13.02 -17.11
N ASP A 311 21.47 14.33 -17.32
CA ASP A 311 22.55 15.06 -18.00
C ASP A 311 23.81 15.22 -17.14
N GLY A 312 23.78 14.77 -15.87
CA GLY A 312 24.88 14.89 -14.92
C GLY A 312 24.87 16.20 -14.12
N THR A 313 23.95 17.12 -14.40
CA THR A 313 23.82 18.37 -13.66
C THR A 313 23.48 18.09 -12.20
N LYS A 314 24.34 18.55 -11.29
CA LYS A 314 24.12 18.43 -9.84
C LYS A 314 23.17 19.49 -9.35
N PHE A 315 22.35 19.16 -8.39
CA PHE A 315 21.45 20.06 -7.69
C PHE A 315 21.22 19.58 -6.25
N GLY A 316 20.40 20.30 -5.48
CA GLY A 316 20.21 19.99 -4.06
C GLY A 316 21.44 20.37 -3.23
N ASP A 317 21.44 19.89 -1.99
CA ASP A 317 22.45 20.26 -1.00
C ASP A 317 22.74 19.13 0.02
N GLY A 318 22.63 17.87 -0.41
CA GLY A 318 22.96 16.70 0.40
C GLY A 318 24.42 16.69 0.86
N ASP A 319 24.66 16.18 2.07
CA ASP A 319 26.00 16.19 2.70
C ASP A 319 27.00 15.31 1.92
N PRO A 320 28.18 15.84 1.54
CA PRO A 320 29.16 15.11 0.75
C PRO A 320 29.74 13.86 1.43
N SER A 321 29.68 13.76 2.77
CA SER A 321 30.15 12.57 3.49
C SER A 321 29.36 11.33 3.13
N LEU A 322 28.08 11.50 2.75
CA LEU A 322 27.19 10.40 2.32
C LEU A 322 27.57 9.80 0.96
N LEU A 323 28.51 10.39 0.22
CA LEU A 323 29.14 9.77 -0.95
C LEU A 323 30.07 8.61 -0.56
N ASP A 324 30.62 8.62 0.67
CA ASP A 324 31.47 7.53 1.17
C ASP A 324 30.57 6.37 1.67
N GLN A 325 30.63 5.22 1.01
CA GLN A 325 29.87 4.02 1.39
C GLN A 325 30.11 3.61 2.84
N ARG A 326 31.34 3.81 3.37
CA ARG A 326 31.68 3.45 4.74
C ARG A 326 30.88 4.29 5.75
N VAL A 327 30.60 5.56 5.43
CA VAL A 327 29.74 6.42 6.24
C VAL A 327 28.31 5.89 6.24
N ARG A 328 27.76 5.58 5.07
CA ARG A 328 26.39 5.03 4.97
C ARG A 328 26.25 3.71 5.73
N ASN A 329 27.20 2.80 5.54
CA ASN A 329 27.20 1.50 6.23
C ASN A 329 27.37 1.68 7.76
N ALA A 330 28.21 2.60 8.22
CA ALA A 330 28.37 2.88 9.65
C ALA A 330 27.07 3.46 10.26
N LEU A 331 26.39 4.35 9.54
CA LEU A 331 25.07 4.84 9.98
C LEU A 331 24.07 3.70 10.10
N PHE A 332 24.09 2.74 9.16
CA PHE A 332 23.20 1.58 9.20
C PHE A 332 23.55 0.62 10.36
N MET A 333 24.83 0.30 10.56
CA MET A 333 25.29 -0.55 11.67
C MET A 333 24.97 0.03 13.05
N ALA A 334 24.74 1.33 13.13
CA ALA A 334 24.35 2.00 14.38
C ALA A 334 22.82 2.13 14.54
N VAL A 335 22.01 1.42 13.75
CA VAL A 335 20.54 1.37 13.89
C VAL A 335 20.14 0.04 14.52
N ASP A 336 19.59 0.08 15.74
CA ASP A 336 19.01 -1.09 16.40
C ASP A 336 17.61 -1.38 15.82
N ARG A 337 17.57 -2.18 14.74
CA ARG A 337 16.34 -2.56 14.06
C ARG A 337 15.40 -3.34 14.98
N LYS A 338 15.95 -4.19 15.83
CA LYS A 338 15.17 -4.93 16.82
C LYS A 338 14.47 -3.99 17.80
N ALA A 339 15.16 -2.97 18.29
CA ALA A 339 14.56 -1.97 19.16
C ALA A 339 13.46 -1.17 18.45
N ILE A 340 13.59 -0.89 17.15
CA ILE A 340 12.52 -0.27 16.35
C ILE A 340 11.28 -1.18 16.32
N VAL A 341 11.47 -2.47 16.01
CA VAL A 341 10.37 -3.44 16.00
C VAL A 341 9.70 -3.55 17.37
N ASP A 342 10.49 -3.72 18.42
CA ASP A 342 9.96 -3.98 19.75
C ASP A 342 9.32 -2.74 20.40
N LYS A 343 9.89 -1.54 20.21
CA LYS A 343 9.51 -0.33 20.94
C LYS A 343 8.65 0.63 20.14
N VAL A 344 8.86 0.74 18.83
CA VAL A 344 8.06 1.64 17.98
C VAL A 344 6.86 0.88 17.42
N PHE A 345 7.10 -0.28 16.81
CA PHE A 345 6.03 -1.11 16.27
C PHE A 345 5.42 -2.11 17.27
N GLN A 346 5.95 -2.18 18.48
CA GLN A 346 5.46 -3.03 19.60
C GLN A 346 5.23 -4.49 19.21
N GLY A 347 6.11 -5.03 18.34
CA GLY A 347 6.04 -6.39 17.82
C GLY A 347 5.16 -6.55 16.56
N HIS A 348 4.50 -5.50 16.09
CA HIS A 348 3.70 -5.52 14.84
C HIS A 348 4.56 -5.17 13.61
N ALA A 349 5.75 -5.72 13.53
CA ALA A 349 6.67 -5.59 12.41
C ALA A 349 7.72 -6.72 12.45
N VAL A 350 8.45 -6.88 11.34
CA VAL A 350 9.63 -7.74 11.25
C VAL A 350 10.85 -6.85 10.94
N GLU A 351 12.05 -7.24 11.42
CA GLU A 351 13.30 -6.53 11.11
C GLU A 351 13.54 -6.45 9.60
N GLY A 352 14.02 -5.31 9.15
CA GLY A 352 14.25 -5.03 7.74
C GLY A 352 15.59 -5.57 7.21
N ALA A 353 15.61 -5.84 5.91
CA ALA A 353 16.81 -6.21 5.15
C ALA A 353 16.75 -5.57 3.74
N GLY A 354 16.30 -6.31 2.72
CA GLY A 354 16.03 -5.76 1.40
C GLY A 354 14.73 -4.93 1.36
N TYR A 355 14.45 -4.30 0.23
CA TYR A 355 13.24 -3.46 0.09
C TYR A 355 12.01 -4.21 -0.48
N ILE A 356 12.09 -5.55 -0.59
CA ILE A 356 10.93 -6.41 -0.85
C ILE A 356 10.60 -7.18 0.42
N PRO A 357 9.39 -7.01 1.00
CA PRO A 357 9.00 -7.66 2.25
C PRO A 357 8.95 -9.18 2.16
N PRO A 358 9.14 -9.91 3.29
CA PRO A 358 9.20 -11.39 3.32
C PRO A 358 7.91 -12.08 2.89
N ARG A 359 6.75 -11.39 2.86
CA ARG A 359 5.51 -11.94 2.30
C ARG A 359 5.63 -12.30 0.81
N PHE A 360 6.57 -11.68 0.08
CA PHE A 360 6.93 -12.01 -1.29
C PHE A 360 8.17 -12.90 -1.32
N SER A 361 8.11 -14.05 -0.66
CA SER A 361 9.24 -14.93 -0.35
C SER A 361 10.11 -15.30 -1.55
N GLN A 362 9.52 -15.39 -2.75
CA GLN A 362 10.27 -15.67 -3.98
C GLN A 362 11.31 -14.58 -4.31
N TYR A 363 11.02 -13.32 -3.96
CA TYR A 363 11.89 -12.17 -4.22
C TYR A 363 12.59 -11.64 -2.98
N PHE A 364 12.19 -12.07 -1.80
CA PHE A 364 12.76 -11.59 -0.56
C PHE A 364 14.27 -11.87 -0.49
N TYR A 365 15.05 -10.84 -0.17
CA TYR A 365 16.48 -10.93 0.06
C TYR A 365 16.77 -10.99 1.55
N GLU A 366 17.47 -12.03 1.96
CA GLU A 366 18.00 -12.19 3.30
C GLU A 366 19.54 -12.16 3.22
N PRO A 367 20.22 -11.21 3.89
CA PRO A 367 21.68 -11.16 3.88
C PRO A 367 22.24 -12.39 4.57
N THR A 368 23.35 -12.92 4.04
CA THR A 368 24.11 -13.97 4.72
C THR A 368 24.84 -13.37 5.93
N ALA A 369 25.27 -14.18 6.90
CA ALA A 369 25.91 -13.71 8.13
C ALA A 369 27.16 -12.85 7.90
N ASP A 370 27.86 -13.05 6.79
CA ASP A 370 29.02 -12.24 6.38
C ASP A 370 28.65 -10.95 5.61
N GLN A 371 27.43 -10.85 5.12
CA GLN A 371 26.88 -9.67 4.45
C GLN A 371 26.07 -8.80 5.39
N GLU A 372 25.64 -9.34 6.53
CA GLU A 372 24.74 -8.66 7.45
C GLU A 372 25.41 -7.43 8.06
N LEU A 373 24.80 -6.26 7.87
CA LEU A 373 25.11 -5.04 8.60
C LEU A 373 24.34 -5.07 9.93
N ALA A 374 24.74 -5.98 10.82
CA ALA A 374 24.15 -6.14 12.14
C ALA A 374 24.34 -4.88 12.99
N TYR A 375 23.51 -4.71 14.03
CA TYR A 375 23.67 -3.63 15.00
C TYR A 375 25.00 -3.78 15.74
N ASP A 376 25.97 -2.92 15.40
CA ASP A 376 27.31 -2.85 16.01
C ASP A 376 27.80 -1.39 16.04
N PRO A 377 27.41 -0.62 17.07
CA PRO A 377 27.86 0.78 17.22
C PRO A 377 29.38 0.92 17.33
N ALA A 378 30.06 -0.07 17.94
CA ALA A 378 31.51 -0.05 18.09
C ALA A 378 32.21 -0.27 16.74
N GLY A 379 31.72 -1.22 15.93
CA GLY A 379 32.15 -1.43 14.55
C GLY A 379 31.87 -0.22 13.67
N ALA A 380 30.71 0.41 13.84
CA ALA A 380 30.35 1.64 13.14
C ALA A 380 31.34 2.79 13.44
N ALA A 381 31.66 3.00 14.71
CA ALA A 381 32.64 4.01 15.13
C ALA A 381 34.02 3.75 14.50
N LYS A 382 34.48 2.49 14.55
CA LYS A 382 35.74 2.07 13.93
C LYS A 382 35.75 2.30 12.42
N LEU A 383 34.67 1.93 11.73
CA LEU A 383 34.54 2.11 10.27
C LEU A 383 34.62 3.59 9.89
N LEU A 384 33.98 4.48 10.66
CA LEU A 384 34.07 5.92 10.47
C LEU A 384 35.50 6.44 10.69
N ASP A 385 36.20 5.93 11.73
CA ASP A 385 37.59 6.29 12.00
C ASP A 385 38.53 5.88 10.88
N GLU A 386 38.38 4.66 10.34
CA GLU A 386 39.14 4.15 9.20
C GLU A 386 38.82 4.91 7.92
N ALA A 387 37.60 5.42 7.79
CA ALA A 387 37.19 6.27 6.65
C ALA A 387 37.72 7.71 6.74
N GLY A 388 38.34 8.08 7.87
CA GLY A 388 38.94 9.39 8.10
C GLY A 388 38.00 10.42 8.74
N TYR A 389 36.83 10.00 9.18
CA TYR A 389 35.87 10.83 9.92
C TYR A 389 36.15 10.69 11.43
N LYS A 390 37.06 11.49 11.95
CA LYS A 390 37.54 11.39 13.34
C LYS A 390 36.65 12.18 14.32
N THR A 391 36.65 11.77 15.58
CA THR A 391 36.07 12.54 16.68
C THR A 391 37.01 13.67 17.09
N ASN A 392 36.51 14.90 17.20
CA ASN A 392 37.28 16.06 17.67
C ASN A 392 37.32 16.11 19.22
N ALA A 393 37.98 17.13 19.77
CA ALA A 393 38.13 17.32 21.23
C ALA A 393 36.80 17.52 21.97
N ASP A 394 35.76 17.98 21.28
CA ASP A 394 34.42 18.20 21.83
C ASP A 394 33.53 16.95 21.72
N GLY A 395 34.09 15.79 21.34
CA GLY A 395 33.36 14.54 21.15
C GLY A 395 32.49 14.53 19.88
N LYS A 396 32.66 15.49 18.97
CA LYS A 396 31.92 15.55 17.71
C LYS A 396 32.70 14.91 16.58
N ARG A 397 32.02 14.07 15.78
CA ARG A 397 32.60 13.49 14.58
C ARG A 397 32.63 14.54 13.47
N VAL A 398 33.77 14.65 12.80
CA VAL A 398 34.02 15.69 11.81
C VAL A 398 34.19 15.09 10.42
N GLY A 399 33.70 15.80 9.42
CA GLY A 399 33.93 15.52 8.00
C GLY A 399 35.36 15.78 7.57
N LYS A 400 35.70 15.42 6.33
CA LYS A 400 37.03 15.67 5.75
C LYS A 400 37.35 17.15 5.59
N ASP A 401 36.35 18.01 5.67
CA ASP A 401 36.46 19.47 5.69
C ASP A 401 36.65 20.05 7.12
N GLY A 402 36.71 19.21 8.14
CA GLY A 402 36.86 19.59 9.53
C GLY A 402 35.59 20.05 10.24
N LYS A 403 34.44 20.07 9.55
CA LYS A 403 33.16 20.44 10.17
C LYS A 403 32.49 19.26 10.84
N PRO A 404 31.75 19.48 11.95
CA PRO A 404 30.94 18.44 12.57
C PRO A 404 29.93 17.87 11.59
N LEU A 405 29.77 16.54 11.59
CA LEU A 405 28.70 15.87 10.85
C LEU A 405 27.36 16.18 11.50
N ASN A 406 26.47 16.77 10.73
CA ASN A 406 25.09 17.07 11.14
C ASN A 406 24.15 16.82 9.97
N TYR A 407 23.37 15.73 10.01
CA TYR A 407 22.49 15.36 8.93
C TYR A 407 21.07 15.87 9.15
N ARG A 408 20.42 16.28 8.07
CA ARG A 408 18.99 16.59 8.01
C ARG A 408 18.26 15.28 7.64
N VAL A 409 17.31 14.91 8.48
CA VAL A 409 16.46 13.75 8.25
C VAL A 409 15.05 14.24 7.97
N LEU A 410 14.63 14.11 6.73
CA LEU A 410 13.28 14.47 6.29
C LEU A 410 12.28 13.44 6.80
N CYS A 411 11.21 13.89 7.45
CA CYS A 411 10.17 13.06 8.07
C CYS A 411 8.76 13.63 7.83
N HIS A 412 7.76 12.77 7.91
CA HIS A 412 6.36 13.17 7.78
C HIS A 412 5.82 13.72 9.11
N ALA A 413 5.29 14.94 9.10
CA ALA A 413 4.75 15.58 10.31
C ALA A 413 3.56 14.81 10.92
N THR A 414 2.84 14.06 10.10
CA THR A 414 1.67 13.28 10.50
C THR A 414 1.99 11.83 10.88
N ASP A 415 3.23 11.34 10.63
CA ASP A 415 3.61 9.97 10.98
C ASP A 415 4.26 9.93 12.37
N PRO A 416 3.64 9.28 13.37
CA PRO A 416 4.21 9.13 14.70
C PRO A 416 5.45 8.21 14.71
N ASN A 417 5.55 7.25 13.79
CA ASN A 417 6.68 6.32 13.72
C ASN A 417 7.94 7.05 13.26
N ASP A 418 7.86 7.93 12.26
CA ASP A 418 8.99 8.77 11.82
C ASP A 418 9.57 9.57 12.99
N LYS A 419 8.69 10.18 13.79
CA LYS A 419 9.10 10.96 14.96
C LYS A 419 9.73 10.09 16.07
N ALA A 420 9.16 8.91 16.29
CA ALA A 420 9.65 7.99 17.31
C ALA A 420 11.02 7.40 16.92
N VAL A 421 11.15 6.89 15.69
CA VAL A 421 12.42 6.37 15.15
C VAL A 421 13.45 7.49 15.06
N GLY A 422 13.05 8.69 14.62
CA GLY A 422 13.94 9.85 14.55
C GLY A 422 14.61 10.18 15.89
N LYS A 423 13.90 10.03 17.02
CA LYS A 423 14.49 10.20 18.37
C LYS A 423 15.52 9.13 18.70
N TYR A 424 15.27 7.88 18.34
CA TYR A 424 16.26 6.81 18.49
C TYR A 424 17.50 7.07 17.64
N LEU A 425 17.33 7.53 16.39
CA LEU A 425 18.46 7.90 15.54
C LEU A 425 19.29 9.06 16.13
N GLN A 426 18.64 10.06 16.77
CA GLN A 426 19.33 11.14 17.48
C GLN A 426 20.18 10.62 18.62
N GLU A 427 19.67 9.64 19.38
CA GLU A 427 20.39 8.99 20.47
C GLU A 427 21.57 8.16 19.94
N TRP A 428 21.30 7.17 19.08
CA TRP A 428 22.30 6.21 18.60
C TRP A 428 23.42 6.87 17.79
N TRP A 429 23.10 7.78 16.87
CA TRP A 429 24.13 8.49 16.10
C TRP A 429 24.81 9.57 16.92
N GLY A 430 24.13 10.09 17.97
CA GLY A 430 24.73 10.97 18.96
C GLY A 430 25.88 10.30 19.71
N GLU A 431 25.77 9.00 20.01
CA GLU A 431 26.85 8.20 20.60
C GLU A 431 28.07 8.07 19.68
N LEU A 432 27.89 8.11 18.39
CA LEU A 432 28.96 8.19 17.39
C LEU A 432 29.56 9.59 17.22
N GLY A 433 29.04 10.59 17.93
CA GLY A 433 29.41 12.00 17.78
C GLY A 433 28.75 12.70 16.57
N ILE A 434 27.75 12.09 15.95
CA ILE A 434 27.01 12.62 14.80
C ILE A 434 25.71 13.24 15.30
N SER A 435 25.40 14.47 14.86
CA SER A 435 24.14 15.13 15.15
C SER A 435 23.15 14.93 14.00
N ILE A 436 21.84 14.93 14.31
CA ILE A 436 20.81 15.01 13.27
C ILE A 436 19.74 16.05 13.62
N THR A 437 19.19 16.66 12.59
CA THR A 437 18.02 17.53 12.65
C THR A 437 16.86 16.82 11.98
N LEU A 438 15.74 16.67 12.68
CA LEU A 438 14.51 16.11 12.12
C LEU A 438 13.70 17.22 11.49
N ASP A 439 13.56 17.18 10.17
CA ASP A 439 12.76 18.12 9.37
C ASP A 439 11.40 17.46 9.08
N CYS A 440 10.49 17.44 10.06
CA CYS A 440 9.17 16.83 9.93
C CYS A 440 8.18 17.82 9.31
N LEU A 441 7.80 17.59 8.07
CA LEU A 441 6.98 18.47 7.24
C LEU A 441 5.66 17.84 6.86
N ASP A 442 4.61 18.66 6.68
CA ASP A 442 3.34 18.22 6.10
C ASP A 442 3.46 17.87 4.61
N ASN A 443 4.34 18.57 3.90
CA ASN A 443 4.72 18.28 2.53
C ASN A 443 6.23 17.98 2.44
N VAL A 444 6.58 16.72 2.37
CA VAL A 444 7.96 16.24 2.18
C VAL A 444 8.36 16.20 0.70
N THR A 445 7.40 16.21 -0.22
CA THR A 445 7.64 16.03 -1.66
C THR A 445 8.51 17.12 -2.25
N ASP A 446 8.25 18.39 -1.92
CA ASP A 446 9.00 19.50 -2.48
C ASP A 446 10.49 19.49 -2.12
N PRO A 447 10.91 19.37 -0.83
CA PRO A 447 12.33 19.26 -0.50
C PRO A 447 12.93 17.96 -1.02
N TRP A 448 12.17 16.86 -1.09
CA TRP A 448 12.61 15.59 -1.65
C TRP A 448 13.01 15.74 -3.11
N LEU A 449 12.08 16.19 -3.96
CA LEU A 449 12.33 16.40 -5.40
C LEU A 449 13.43 17.42 -5.67
N ALA A 450 13.59 18.42 -4.79
CA ALA A 450 14.66 19.40 -4.88
C ALA A 450 16.01 18.89 -4.37
N GLY A 451 16.12 17.66 -3.84
CA GLY A 451 17.34 17.10 -3.25
C GLY A 451 17.83 17.85 -2.00
N LYS A 452 16.93 18.50 -1.26
CA LYS A 452 17.24 19.32 -0.08
C LYS A 452 17.06 18.53 1.22
N TYR A 453 17.76 17.42 1.33
CA TYR A 453 17.82 16.55 2.49
C TYR A 453 19.10 15.71 2.45
N ASP A 454 19.48 15.12 3.57
CA ASP A 454 20.61 14.19 3.64
C ASP A 454 20.10 12.74 3.72
N LEU A 455 19.14 12.49 4.60
CA LEU A 455 18.39 11.23 4.69
C LEU A 455 16.90 11.54 4.74
N ALA A 456 16.07 10.58 4.36
CA ALA A 456 14.61 10.73 4.42
C ALA A 456 13.96 9.43 4.84
N PHE A 457 12.92 9.51 5.68
CA PHE A 457 12.05 8.35 5.92
C PHE A 457 11.29 8.02 4.66
N ASP A 458 11.35 6.75 4.27
CA ASP A 458 10.83 6.23 3.03
C ASP A 458 10.13 4.89 3.20
N GLY A 459 9.31 4.52 2.25
CA GLY A 459 8.69 3.21 2.19
C GLY A 459 7.58 3.12 1.18
N TRP A 460 7.61 2.03 0.41
CA TRP A 460 6.60 1.72 -0.61
C TRP A 460 5.85 0.44 -0.29
N SER A 461 4.60 0.37 -0.73
CA SER A 461 3.88 -0.89 -0.84
C SER A 461 4.37 -1.63 -2.08
N VAL A 462 4.84 -2.86 -1.89
CA VAL A 462 5.36 -3.70 -2.97
C VAL A 462 4.22 -4.52 -3.57
N ASN A 463 4.17 -4.62 -4.88
CA ASN A 463 3.24 -5.49 -5.61
C ASN A 463 3.81 -6.91 -5.74
N PRO A 464 2.98 -7.92 -6.03
CA PRO A 464 3.46 -9.28 -6.29
C PRO A 464 4.55 -9.36 -7.37
N ASP A 465 4.47 -8.51 -8.40
CA ASP A 465 5.63 -8.22 -9.25
C ASP A 465 6.31 -6.94 -8.75
N PRO A 466 7.58 -7.00 -8.34
CA PRO A 466 8.27 -5.88 -7.70
C PRO A 466 8.82 -4.84 -8.68
N ASP A 467 8.53 -4.92 -9.98
CA ASP A 467 9.17 -4.10 -11.02
C ASP A 467 9.14 -2.59 -10.72
N PHE A 468 8.04 -2.09 -10.16
CA PHE A 468 7.92 -0.67 -9.80
C PHE A 468 9.00 -0.25 -8.80
N VAL A 469 9.10 -0.93 -7.65
CA VAL A 469 10.10 -0.57 -6.61
C VAL A 469 11.54 -0.86 -7.04
N LEU A 470 11.75 -1.74 -8.03
CA LEU A 470 13.05 -1.94 -8.65
C LEU A 470 13.41 -0.76 -9.56
N SER A 471 12.44 -0.26 -10.32
CA SER A 471 12.65 0.76 -11.36
C SER A 471 13.07 2.12 -10.80
N ILE A 472 12.54 2.51 -9.62
CA ILE A 472 12.77 3.82 -9.00
C ILE A 472 14.21 4.05 -8.51
N HIS A 473 15.03 2.99 -8.45
CA HIS A 473 16.45 3.06 -8.10
C HIS A 473 17.38 2.99 -9.32
N THR A 474 16.84 3.05 -10.54
CA THR A 474 17.64 3.06 -11.77
C THR A 474 18.08 4.47 -12.15
N CYS A 475 19.14 4.58 -12.94
CA CYS A 475 19.53 5.87 -13.56
C CYS A 475 18.40 6.44 -14.44
N ALA A 476 17.55 5.58 -14.99
CA ALA A 476 16.39 6.01 -15.79
C ALA A 476 15.31 6.72 -14.97
N ALA A 477 15.27 6.53 -13.66
CA ALA A 477 14.34 7.20 -12.74
C ALA A 477 14.74 8.65 -12.42
N LEU A 478 15.99 9.04 -12.66
CA LEU A 478 16.46 10.42 -12.43
C LEU A 478 15.66 11.44 -13.26
N PRO A 479 15.47 12.67 -12.78
CA PRO A 479 14.88 13.75 -13.58
C PRO A 479 15.73 14.05 -14.82
N ALA A 480 15.13 14.48 -15.92
CA ALA A 480 15.85 14.82 -17.14
C ALA A 480 16.75 16.05 -16.92
N THR A 481 16.21 17.06 -16.26
CA THR A 481 16.94 18.25 -15.80
C THR A 481 16.58 18.54 -14.34
N PRO A 482 17.32 19.42 -13.62
CA PRO A 482 16.99 19.80 -12.24
C PRO A 482 15.61 20.46 -12.05
N LYS A 483 14.92 20.82 -13.12
CA LYS A 483 13.57 21.43 -13.11
C LYS A 483 12.45 20.42 -13.35
N ASP A 484 12.82 19.21 -13.78
CA ASP A 484 11.87 18.16 -14.06
C ASP A 484 11.67 17.30 -12.80
N THR A 485 10.56 16.57 -12.76
CA THR A 485 10.34 15.53 -11.76
C THR A 485 10.93 14.21 -12.24
N GLY A 486 11.58 13.48 -11.33
CA GLY A 486 12.00 12.09 -11.53
C GLY A 486 11.16 11.16 -10.67
N ALA A 487 11.23 9.87 -10.94
CA ALA A 487 10.59 8.82 -10.13
C ALA A 487 11.57 8.19 -9.12
N THR A 488 12.68 8.88 -8.82
CA THR A 488 13.74 8.34 -7.95
C THR A 488 13.50 8.67 -6.49
N ASP A 489 13.78 7.72 -5.61
CA ASP A 489 13.69 7.94 -4.15
C ASP A 489 14.94 8.62 -3.59
N ASN A 490 16.12 8.42 -4.18
CA ASN A 490 17.37 8.84 -3.56
C ASN A 490 18.47 9.25 -4.54
N PHE A 491 18.13 9.56 -5.79
CA PHE A 491 19.04 10.04 -6.84
C PHE A 491 20.25 9.14 -7.12
N ILE A 492 20.18 7.86 -6.77
CA ILE A 492 21.25 6.94 -7.13
C ILE A 492 21.26 6.69 -8.64
N CYS A 493 22.46 6.44 -9.14
CA CYS A 493 22.67 5.98 -10.52
C CYS A 493 23.87 5.03 -10.49
N ASP A 494 23.57 3.74 -10.35
CA ASP A 494 24.56 2.67 -10.28
C ASP A 494 24.42 1.76 -11.50
N LYS A 495 25.43 1.81 -12.37
CA LYS A 495 25.40 1.02 -13.61
C LYS A 495 25.23 -0.48 -13.37
N LYS A 496 25.81 -1.03 -12.30
CA LYS A 496 25.66 -2.45 -11.98
C LYS A 496 24.23 -2.79 -11.59
N TYR A 497 23.55 -1.88 -10.87
CA TYR A 497 22.13 -2.00 -10.58
C TYR A 497 21.28 -1.95 -11.86
N ASP A 498 21.57 -1.00 -12.77
CA ASP A 498 20.88 -0.88 -14.06
C ASP A 498 21.06 -2.12 -14.94
N ASP A 499 22.27 -2.71 -14.95
CA ASP A 499 22.53 -3.95 -15.69
C ASP A 499 21.72 -5.12 -15.12
N LEU A 500 21.59 -5.23 -13.80
CA LEU A 500 20.74 -6.23 -13.13
C LEU A 500 19.25 -5.98 -13.43
N TYR A 501 18.82 -4.72 -13.40
CA TYR A 501 17.45 -4.34 -13.73
C TYR A 501 17.09 -4.70 -15.17
N ALA A 502 17.95 -4.38 -16.12
CA ALA A 502 17.77 -4.78 -17.52
C ALA A 502 17.75 -6.31 -17.68
N GLY A 503 18.60 -7.01 -16.92
CA GLY A 503 18.65 -8.47 -16.88
C GLY A 503 17.36 -9.09 -16.41
N GLN A 504 16.78 -8.61 -15.28
CA GLN A 504 15.54 -9.15 -14.74
C GLN A 504 14.33 -8.90 -15.66
N LEU A 505 14.30 -7.75 -16.36
CA LEU A 505 13.24 -7.48 -17.35
C LEU A 505 13.31 -8.42 -18.56
N GLY A 506 14.52 -8.86 -18.94
CA GLY A 506 14.72 -9.80 -20.03
C GLY A 506 14.65 -11.27 -19.64
N GLU A 507 14.57 -11.62 -18.36
CA GLU A 507 14.59 -13.00 -17.86
C GLU A 507 13.17 -13.55 -17.69
N TYR A 508 12.86 -14.64 -18.38
CA TYR A 508 11.54 -15.28 -18.40
C TYR A 508 11.47 -16.54 -17.54
N ASP A 509 12.61 -17.05 -17.07
CA ASP A 509 12.65 -18.07 -16.03
C ASP A 509 12.43 -17.40 -14.66
N ALA A 510 11.37 -17.80 -13.96
CA ALA A 510 10.97 -17.17 -12.72
C ALA A 510 12.05 -17.27 -11.62
N GLY A 511 12.77 -18.41 -11.55
CA GLY A 511 13.83 -18.61 -10.57
C GLY A 511 15.03 -17.70 -10.83
N LYS A 512 15.52 -17.66 -12.08
CA LYS A 512 16.63 -16.78 -12.47
C LYS A 512 16.28 -15.30 -12.33
N ARG A 513 15.03 -14.93 -12.65
CA ARG A 513 14.53 -13.56 -12.44
C ARG A 513 14.54 -13.21 -10.94
N ALA A 514 14.08 -14.13 -10.10
CA ALA A 514 14.10 -13.94 -8.65
C ALA A 514 15.53 -13.77 -8.12
N ASP A 515 16.50 -14.54 -8.63
CA ASP A 515 17.91 -14.39 -8.25
C ASP A 515 18.49 -13.02 -8.66
N LEU A 516 18.13 -12.51 -9.86
CA LEU A 516 18.53 -11.15 -10.29
C LEU A 516 17.91 -10.08 -9.38
N VAL A 517 16.64 -10.23 -9.03
CA VAL A 517 15.93 -9.32 -8.10
C VAL A 517 16.57 -9.33 -6.71
N LYS A 518 16.99 -10.48 -6.20
CA LYS A 518 17.74 -10.59 -4.93
C LYS A 518 19.11 -9.92 -5.01
N GLN A 519 19.83 -10.09 -6.14
CA GLN A 519 21.10 -9.40 -6.36
C GLN A 519 20.95 -7.86 -6.40
N MET A 520 19.82 -7.35 -6.93
CA MET A 520 19.53 -5.92 -6.92
C MET A 520 19.34 -5.40 -5.49
N GLN A 521 18.60 -6.13 -4.66
CA GLN A 521 18.41 -5.79 -3.24
C GLN A 521 19.74 -5.85 -2.47
N SER A 522 20.52 -6.93 -2.64
CA SER A 522 21.86 -7.04 -2.07
C SER A 522 22.73 -5.83 -2.43
N ARG A 523 22.68 -5.37 -3.69
CA ARG A 523 23.46 -4.22 -4.14
C ARG A 523 23.10 -2.93 -3.40
N LEU A 524 21.82 -2.65 -3.16
CA LEU A 524 21.39 -1.47 -2.41
C LEU A 524 21.71 -1.61 -0.91
N TYR A 525 21.53 -2.80 -0.36
CA TYR A 525 21.88 -3.13 1.03
C TYR A 525 23.37 -2.93 1.28
N ASP A 526 24.24 -3.57 0.51
CA ASP A 526 25.71 -3.53 0.64
C ASP A 526 26.26 -2.10 0.51
N THR A 527 25.62 -1.28 -0.33
CA THR A 527 26.06 0.10 -0.58
C THR A 527 25.45 1.11 0.40
N GLY A 528 24.51 0.70 1.25
CA GLY A 528 23.88 1.55 2.26
C GLY A 528 23.03 2.69 1.70
N TYR A 529 22.54 2.58 0.45
CA TYR A 529 21.68 3.59 -0.13
C TYR A 529 20.24 3.53 0.39
N MET A 530 19.76 2.30 0.68
CA MET A 530 18.46 2.06 1.28
C MET A 530 18.66 1.26 2.57
N ASN A 531 18.38 1.91 3.68
CA ASN A 531 18.43 1.29 4.99
C ASN A 531 17.01 0.88 5.39
N VAL A 532 16.59 -0.32 5.01
CA VAL A 532 15.30 -0.87 5.42
C VAL A 532 15.39 -1.28 6.89
N MET A 533 14.63 -0.61 7.74
CA MET A 533 14.64 -0.80 9.19
C MET A 533 13.60 -1.83 9.64
N ALA A 534 12.43 -1.85 9.01
CA ALA A 534 11.34 -2.75 9.39
C ALA A 534 10.39 -3.04 8.23
N TYR A 535 9.64 -4.13 8.36
CA TYR A 535 8.46 -4.44 7.56
C TYR A 535 7.22 -4.40 8.47
N PRO A 536 6.48 -3.27 8.52
CA PRO A 536 5.29 -3.15 9.36
C PRO A 536 4.20 -4.12 8.93
N ASN A 537 3.50 -4.69 9.91
CA ASN A 537 2.33 -5.53 9.65
C ASN A 537 1.13 -4.69 9.17
N ALA A 538 0.25 -5.32 8.42
CA ALA A 538 -1.09 -4.83 8.18
C ALA A 538 -1.99 -5.33 9.33
N VAL A 539 -2.37 -4.42 10.23
CA VAL A 539 -3.23 -4.76 11.38
C VAL A 539 -4.62 -4.24 11.11
N GLU A 540 -5.58 -5.15 11.07
CA GLU A 540 -6.97 -4.93 10.67
C GLU A 540 -7.90 -5.61 11.68
N ALA A 541 -9.17 -5.25 11.70
CA ALA A 541 -10.13 -5.91 12.57
C ALA A 541 -11.51 -6.04 11.91
N TYR A 542 -12.21 -7.13 12.22
CA TYR A 542 -13.54 -7.38 11.70
C TYR A 542 -14.45 -8.11 12.69
N ARG A 543 -15.74 -8.01 12.45
CA ARG A 543 -16.79 -8.66 13.24
C ARG A 543 -17.09 -10.05 12.75
N THR A 544 -16.97 -11.03 13.63
CA THR A 544 -17.25 -12.44 13.32
C THR A 544 -18.74 -12.78 13.37
N ASP A 545 -19.57 -11.94 13.98
CA ASP A 545 -21.02 -12.05 13.96
C ASP A 545 -21.66 -11.43 12.69
N GLN A 546 -20.87 -10.74 11.85
CA GLN A 546 -21.30 -10.21 10.56
C GLN A 546 -20.59 -10.89 9.39
N ILE A 547 -19.38 -11.39 9.61
CA ILE A 547 -18.54 -12.06 8.60
C ILE A 547 -18.16 -13.44 9.12
N GLU A 548 -18.73 -14.49 8.54
CA GLU A 548 -18.40 -15.88 8.87
C GLU A 548 -16.99 -16.23 8.40
N SER A 549 -16.66 -15.86 7.17
CA SER A 549 -15.33 -16.10 6.60
C SER A 549 -14.95 -15.02 5.59
N ILE A 550 -13.65 -14.74 5.49
CA ILE A 550 -13.07 -13.77 4.57
C ILE A 550 -11.66 -14.23 4.18
N THR A 551 -11.32 -14.14 2.90
CA THR A 551 -10.02 -14.59 2.38
C THR A 551 -8.94 -13.56 2.64
N THR A 552 -7.82 -13.98 3.23
CA THR A 552 -6.57 -13.20 3.29
C THR A 552 -5.71 -13.45 2.03
N MET A 553 -4.78 -12.57 1.73
CA MET A 553 -3.85 -12.72 0.61
C MET A 553 -2.43 -12.32 1.03
N PRO A 554 -1.46 -13.25 1.04
CA PRO A 554 -1.60 -14.70 0.78
C PRO A 554 -2.60 -15.36 1.74
N SER A 555 -3.27 -16.42 1.28
CA SER A 555 -4.23 -17.13 2.14
C SER A 555 -3.52 -17.67 3.39
N ASP A 556 -4.24 -17.65 4.52
CA ASP A 556 -3.81 -18.10 5.85
C ASP A 556 -2.81 -17.19 6.59
N ALA A 557 -2.18 -16.21 5.94
CA ALA A 557 -1.17 -15.37 6.58
C ALA A 557 -1.11 -13.92 6.07
N GLY A 558 -2.05 -13.50 5.21
CA GLY A 558 -2.01 -12.20 4.54
C GLY A 558 -2.99 -11.17 5.10
N ASN A 559 -2.99 -10.01 4.47
CA ASN A 559 -3.96 -8.95 4.74
C ASN A 559 -5.28 -9.19 4.00
N ILE A 560 -6.32 -8.53 4.49
CA ILE A 560 -7.68 -8.56 3.93
C ILE A 560 -7.88 -7.33 3.04
N TYR A 561 -7.59 -6.13 3.55
CA TYR A 561 -7.72 -4.89 2.80
C TYR A 561 -6.48 -4.61 1.93
N GLY A 562 -6.71 -4.05 0.72
CA GLY A 562 -5.61 -3.68 -0.18
C GLY A 562 -4.88 -4.86 -0.81
N GLN A 563 -5.59 -5.95 -1.06
CA GLN A 563 -5.07 -7.10 -1.82
C GLN A 563 -4.82 -6.73 -3.29
N ASP A 564 -3.94 -7.48 -3.92
CA ASP A 564 -3.72 -7.39 -5.38
C ASP A 564 -4.76 -8.20 -6.16
N GLY A 565 -6.02 -8.00 -5.81
CA GLY A 565 -7.17 -8.68 -6.36
C GLY A 565 -8.45 -8.31 -5.58
N TYR A 566 -9.52 -9.04 -5.85
CA TYR A 566 -10.84 -8.84 -5.24
C TYR A 566 -11.20 -9.94 -4.22
N TRP A 567 -10.25 -10.81 -3.86
CA TRP A 567 -10.52 -12.07 -3.16
C TRP A 567 -11.21 -11.89 -1.82
N SER A 568 -10.76 -10.95 -0.99
CA SER A 568 -11.35 -10.72 0.33
C SER A 568 -12.85 -10.42 0.25
N TRP A 569 -13.22 -9.46 -0.57
CA TRP A 569 -14.60 -8.99 -0.64
C TRP A 569 -15.49 -9.90 -1.48
N TRP A 570 -14.96 -10.46 -2.57
CA TRP A 570 -15.68 -11.37 -3.43
C TRP A 570 -16.00 -12.70 -2.72
N SER A 571 -15.08 -13.22 -1.92
CA SER A 571 -15.25 -14.51 -1.22
C SER A 571 -15.87 -14.37 0.17
N ALA A 572 -16.01 -13.14 0.69
CA ALA A 572 -16.56 -12.93 2.03
C ALA A 572 -17.95 -13.57 2.17
N VAL A 573 -18.15 -14.28 3.27
CA VAL A 573 -19.41 -14.97 3.60
C VAL A 573 -20.07 -14.22 4.75
N PRO A 574 -21.33 -13.76 4.58
CA PRO A 574 -22.09 -13.22 5.70
C PRO A 574 -22.26 -14.27 6.80
N ALA A 575 -22.13 -13.86 8.06
CA ALA A 575 -22.54 -14.72 9.17
C ALA A 575 -24.06 -14.92 9.13
N ASP A 576 -24.52 -16.15 9.39
CA ASP A 576 -25.94 -16.40 9.51
C ASP A 576 -26.48 -15.60 10.70
N SER A 577 -27.42 -14.70 10.45
CA SER A 577 -28.22 -14.09 11.50
C SER A 577 -29.05 -15.23 12.13
N GLY A 578 -28.55 -15.77 13.24
CA GLY A 578 -29.21 -16.86 13.94
C GLY A 578 -30.63 -16.45 14.33
N ASP A 579 -31.58 -16.92 13.54
CA ASP A 579 -33.00 -16.90 13.90
C ASP A 579 -33.17 -17.81 15.10
N SER A 580 -33.27 -17.23 16.29
CA SER A 580 -33.58 -17.96 17.52
C SER A 580 -35.06 -18.35 17.55
N SER A 581 -35.49 -19.16 16.58
CA SER A 581 -36.73 -19.92 16.62
C SER A 581 -36.38 -21.39 16.71
N GLY A 582 -36.62 -21.99 17.90
CA GLY A 582 -36.36 -23.38 18.21
C GLY A 582 -36.96 -24.34 17.20
N GLY A 583 -36.10 -25.05 16.51
CA GLY A 583 -36.43 -26.16 15.64
C GLY A 583 -35.24 -27.13 15.58
N SER A 584 -35.26 -28.14 16.44
CA SER A 584 -34.34 -29.28 16.39
C SER A 584 -34.39 -29.94 15.02
N SER A 585 -33.31 -29.81 14.21
CA SER A 585 -33.05 -30.78 13.13
C SER A 585 -31.54 -30.95 12.90
N SER A 586 -31.09 -32.10 13.25
CA SER A 586 -29.88 -32.86 12.85
C SER A 586 -28.98 -32.29 11.75
N THR A 587 -27.97 -31.51 12.15
CA THR A 587 -26.80 -31.24 11.31
C THR A 587 -25.54 -31.83 11.96
N GLY A 588 -25.59 -33.14 12.19
CA GLY A 588 -24.50 -33.92 12.82
C GLY A 588 -23.61 -34.68 11.84
N THR A 589 -23.77 -34.54 10.52
CA THR A 589 -23.17 -35.51 9.57
C THR A 589 -22.09 -34.93 8.64
N VAL A 590 -21.89 -33.60 8.55
CA VAL A 590 -20.91 -33.03 7.60
C VAL A 590 -19.57 -32.68 8.27
N ILE A 591 -19.55 -32.38 9.57
CA ILE A 591 -18.29 -32.09 10.30
C ILE A 591 -17.46 -33.33 10.58
N GLY A 592 -18.10 -34.54 10.56
CA GLY A 592 -17.41 -35.81 10.79
C GLY A 592 -16.49 -36.29 9.66
N ILE A 593 -16.65 -35.79 8.43
CA ILE A 593 -15.87 -36.29 7.28
C ILE A 593 -14.55 -35.55 7.11
N VAL A 594 -14.48 -34.25 7.42
CA VAL A 594 -13.24 -33.46 7.30
C VAL A 594 -12.29 -33.76 8.46
N ALA A 595 -12.81 -33.93 9.70
CA ALA A 595 -11.99 -34.36 10.85
C ALA A 595 -11.45 -35.78 10.71
N GLY A 596 -12.19 -36.67 10.05
CA GLY A 596 -11.76 -38.06 9.81
C GLY A 596 -10.57 -38.18 8.84
N VAL A 597 -10.49 -37.33 7.81
CA VAL A 597 -9.40 -37.36 6.82
C VAL A 597 -8.10 -36.81 7.41
N VAL A 598 -8.16 -35.78 8.24
CA VAL A 598 -6.98 -35.20 8.89
C VAL A 598 -6.38 -36.14 9.94
N VAL A 599 -7.24 -36.88 10.70
CA VAL A 599 -6.76 -37.86 11.68
C VAL A 599 -6.16 -39.09 10.99
N LEU A 600 -6.70 -39.55 9.86
CA LEU A 600 -6.13 -40.67 9.10
C LEU A 600 -4.83 -40.30 8.38
N ALA A 601 -4.66 -39.03 7.91
CA ALA A 601 -3.42 -38.54 7.36
C ALA A 601 -2.34 -38.38 8.45
N GLY A 602 -2.69 -37.86 9.63
CA GLY A 602 -1.79 -37.73 10.78
C GLY A 602 -1.31 -39.09 11.32
N LEU A 603 -2.17 -40.11 11.37
CA LEU A 603 -1.79 -41.46 11.77
C LEU A 603 -0.93 -42.15 10.72
N GLY A 604 -1.15 -41.89 9.44
CA GLY A 604 -0.32 -42.39 8.34
C GLY A 604 1.13 -41.88 8.40
N VAL A 605 1.32 -40.63 8.70
CA VAL A 605 2.65 -40.00 8.85
C VAL A 605 3.35 -40.52 10.11
N LEU A 606 2.65 -40.65 11.25
CA LEU A 606 3.20 -41.24 12.47
C LEU A 606 3.61 -42.70 12.30
N PHE A 607 2.87 -43.48 11.48
CA PHE A 607 3.21 -44.88 11.19
C PHE A 607 4.40 -45.00 10.25
N ALA A 608 4.56 -44.06 9.29
CA ALA A 608 5.71 -44.01 8.37
C ALA A 608 6.99 -43.58 9.10
N VAL A 609 6.90 -42.62 10.03
CA VAL A 609 8.04 -42.17 10.85
C VAL A 609 8.47 -43.26 11.83
N ARG A 610 7.54 -43.98 12.45
CA ARG A 610 7.88 -45.13 13.33
C ARG A 610 8.50 -46.31 12.57
N ARG A 611 8.12 -46.57 11.31
CA ARG A 611 8.77 -47.60 10.49
C ARG A 611 10.18 -47.25 10.05
N ARG A 612 10.54 -45.98 9.92
CA ARG A 612 11.91 -45.55 9.65
C ARG A 612 12.84 -45.59 10.87
N ALA A 613 12.30 -45.29 12.07
CA ALA A 613 13.06 -45.34 13.31
C ALA A 613 13.39 -46.80 13.79
N THR A 614 12.76 -47.82 13.25
CA THR A 614 13.03 -49.25 13.60
C THR A 614 13.87 -49.98 12.54
N ALA A 615 14.31 -49.28 11.48
CA ALA A 615 15.17 -49.86 10.43
C ALA A 615 16.65 -49.54 10.60
N ASP A 616 17.01 -48.56 11.46
CA ASP A 616 18.41 -48.11 11.67
C ASP A 616 19.10 -48.73 12.91
N ASP A 617 18.45 -49.70 13.60
CA ASP A 617 19.05 -50.42 14.76
C ASP A 617 19.40 -51.89 14.45
N ARG A 618 19.71 -52.22 13.19
CA ARG A 618 20.30 -53.54 12.84
C ARG A 618 21.24 -53.36 11.63
N GLU A 619 22.46 -52.91 11.91
CA GLU A 619 23.73 -53.45 11.37
C GLU A 619 24.90 -52.74 12.05
#